data_8c5a883a9aa3a1953a546dac514218cd
#
_entry.id   8c5a883a9aa3a1953a546dac514218cd
#
_cell.length_a   1.000
_cell.length_b   1.000
_cell.length_c   1.000
_cell.angle_alpha   90.00
_cell.angle_beta   90.00
_cell.angle_gamma   90.00
#
_symmetry.space_group_name_H-M   'P 1'
#
loop_
_entity.id
_entity.type
_entity.pdbx_description
1 polymer ?
#
loop_
_entity_poly.entity_id
_entity_poly.type
_entity_poly.pdbx_seq_one_letter_code
_entity_poly.pdbx_strand_id
1 'polypeptide(L)'
;ANRGKVIITGLILKNRNNESVKIGADEFGNPIALNPGERAVIATAPSPRGFNFKLNKCSGYLAQSKNYSPSISGFCPHISDLPEVRNLSEKCETYLDSLPYCTTPIINFQTGIDNKCASFIAEHAGYPACVNDFKNDSNFDNKEWRIYLGLSQEFWDNRHENVLLLSQARELIWESSY
;
A
#
# COMPACT_ATOMS: atom_id res chain seq x y z
N ALA A 1 19.98 18.12 13.74
CA ALA A 1 20.66 17.08 12.96
C ALA A 1 19.80 16.76 11.75
N ASN A 2 20.34 16.98 10.54
CA ASN A 2 19.69 16.62 9.29
C ASN A 2 19.64 15.07 9.24
N ARG A 3 18.52 14.48 9.62
CA ARG A 3 18.35 13.03 9.51
C ARG A 3 18.18 12.71 8.02
N GLY A 4 19.25 12.23 7.42
CA GLY A 4 19.24 11.82 6.03
C GLY A 4 18.32 10.63 5.77
N LYS A 5 18.14 10.29 4.51
CA LYS A 5 17.43 9.11 4.02
C LYS A 5 18.12 7.82 4.52
N VAL A 6 17.37 6.86 5.04
CA VAL A 6 17.88 5.59 5.57
C VAL A 6 17.49 4.44 4.63
N ILE A 7 18.48 3.76 4.06
CA ILE A 7 18.26 2.57 3.24
C ILE A 7 17.97 1.39 4.19
N ILE A 8 16.82 0.73 4.02
CA ILE A 8 16.42 -0.42 4.82
C ILE A 8 16.56 -1.76 4.06
N THR A 9 16.65 -1.74 2.73
CA THR A 9 16.93 -2.95 1.95
C THR A 9 18.26 -3.55 2.34
N GLY A 10 18.28 -4.85 2.60
CA GLY A 10 19.46 -5.59 3.02
C GLY A 10 19.73 -5.56 4.52
N LEU A 11 19.04 -4.74 5.30
CA LEU A 11 19.07 -4.87 6.76
C LEU A 11 18.53 -6.25 7.16
N ILE A 12 19.05 -6.77 8.25
CA ILE A 12 18.76 -8.12 8.74
C ILE A 12 17.91 -7.98 10.01
N LEU A 13 16.78 -8.64 10.00
CA LEU A 13 15.96 -8.87 11.19
C LEU A 13 16.33 -10.24 11.76
N LYS A 14 16.47 -10.32 13.09
CA LYS A 14 16.82 -11.55 13.78
C LYS A 14 15.89 -11.71 14.99
N ASN A 15 15.38 -12.92 15.20
CA ASN A 15 14.55 -13.29 16.33
C ASN A 15 15.35 -13.92 17.46
N ARG A 16 14.70 -14.22 18.59
CA ARG A 16 15.32 -14.85 19.75
C ARG A 16 15.90 -16.24 19.48
N ASN A 17 15.38 -16.94 18.48
CA ASN A 17 15.85 -18.28 18.09
C ASN A 17 17.09 -18.23 17.18
N ASN A 18 17.69 -17.06 16.99
CA ASN A 18 18.80 -16.81 16.07
C ASN A 18 18.46 -16.98 14.59
N GLU A 19 17.19 -17.11 14.23
CA GLU A 19 16.76 -17.08 12.84
C GLU A 19 16.88 -15.66 12.32
N SER A 20 17.22 -15.51 11.04
CA SER A 20 17.41 -14.20 10.43
C SER A 20 16.82 -14.13 9.04
N VAL A 21 16.29 -12.95 8.69
CA VAL A 21 15.71 -12.66 7.39
C VAL A 21 16.15 -11.26 6.92
N LYS A 22 16.41 -11.11 5.63
CA LYS A 22 16.79 -9.81 5.05
C LYS A 22 15.57 -9.08 4.52
N ILE A 23 15.54 -7.76 4.72
CA ILE A 23 14.57 -6.89 4.08
C ILE A 23 14.88 -6.82 2.58
N GLY A 24 13.88 -7.18 1.76
CA GLY A 24 13.96 -7.17 0.30
C GLY A 24 13.84 -5.77 -0.31
N ALA A 25 13.98 -5.71 -1.63
CA ALA A 25 13.79 -4.51 -2.46
C ALA A 25 12.29 -4.25 -2.74
N ASP A 26 12.01 -3.16 -3.47
CA ASP A 26 10.68 -2.84 -3.99
C ASP A 26 10.28 -3.71 -5.21
N GLU A 27 9.13 -3.41 -5.81
CA GLU A 27 8.59 -4.11 -6.98
C GLU A 27 9.47 -4.02 -8.24
N PHE A 28 10.36 -3.04 -8.31
CA PHE A 28 11.28 -2.82 -9.43
C PHE A 28 12.70 -3.31 -9.14
N GLY A 29 12.95 -3.88 -7.94
CA GLY A 29 14.27 -4.28 -7.49
C GLY A 29 15.12 -3.13 -6.94
N ASN A 30 14.54 -1.93 -6.74
CA ASN A 30 15.26 -0.80 -6.18
C ASN A 30 15.36 -0.90 -4.65
N PRO A 31 16.44 -0.38 -4.06
CA PRO A 31 16.56 -0.30 -2.61
C PRO A 31 15.47 0.59 -2.01
N ILE A 32 14.77 0.05 -1.01
CA ILE A 32 13.80 0.82 -0.22
C ILE A 32 14.55 1.70 0.76
N ALA A 33 14.18 2.98 0.77
CA ALA A 33 14.76 3.93 1.69
C ALA A 33 13.67 4.81 2.32
N LEU A 34 13.78 5.01 3.61
CA LEU A 34 12.88 5.84 4.40
C LEU A 34 13.40 7.27 4.45
N ASN A 35 12.56 8.23 4.08
CA ASN A 35 12.80 9.64 4.33
C ASN A 35 12.44 9.98 5.79
N PRO A 36 12.88 11.14 6.31
CA PRO A 36 12.49 11.58 7.63
C PRO A 36 10.96 11.61 7.81
N GLY A 37 10.47 10.94 8.86
CA GLY A 37 9.05 10.82 9.16
C GLY A 37 8.30 9.71 8.40
N GLU A 38 8.98 8.97 7.53
CA GLU A 38 8.42 7.73 6.96
C GLU A 38 8.64 6.54 7.89
N ARG A 39 7.80 5.53 7.74
CA ARG A 39 7.84 4.28 8.49
C ARG A 39 7.75 3.06 7.58
N ALA A 40 8.31 1.96 8.02
CA ALA A 40 8.11 0.64 7.42
C ALA A 40 7.27 -0.22 8.37
N VAL A 41 6.17 -0.76 7.86
CA VAL A 41 5.38 -1.79 8.54
C VAL A 41 5.81 -3.13 7.97
N ILE A 42 6.39 -3.97 8.83
CA ILE A 42 7.00 -5.24 8.43
C ILE A 42 6.06 -6.37 8.83
N ALA A 43 5.64 -7.16 7.85
CA ALA A 43 4.82 -8.35 8.02
C ALA A 43 5.65 -9.61 7.72
N THR A 44 5.47 -10.65 8.53
CA THR A 44 6.15 -11.94 8.35
C THR A 44 5.71 -12.65 7.08
N ALA A 45 4.41 -12.63 6.80
CA ALA A 45 3.77 -13.35 5.71
C ALA A 45 4.25 -12.92 4.30
N PRO A 46 3.96 -13.72 3.27
CA PRO A 46 4.12 -13.30 1.88
C PRO A 46 3.25 -12.07 1.54
N SER A 47 3.77 -11.21 0.67
CA SER A 47 3.00 -10.07 0.18
C SER A 47 1.80 -10.52 -0.64
N PRO A 48 0.58 -9.99 -0.38
CA PRO A 48 -0.56 -10.21 -1.26
C PRO A 48 -0.34 -9.71 -2.69
N ARG A 49 0.58 -8.77 -2.90
CA ARG A 49 0.98 -8.27 -4.22
C ARG A 49 2.19 -8.99 -4.81
N GLY A 50 2.92 -9.78 -4.01
CA GLY A 50 4.16 -10.46 -4.42
C GLY A 50 5.44 -9.64 -4.20
N PHE A 51 5.35 -8.39 -3.77
CA PHE A 51 6.49 -7.48 -3.56
C PHE A 51 6.24 -6.47 -2.43
N ASN A 52 7.29 -5.79 -2.00
CA ASN A 52 7.22 -4.67 -1.07
C ASN A 52 6.78 -3.41 -1.81
N PHE A 53 5.99 -2.56 -1.19
CA PHE A 53 5.47 -1.37 -1.84
C PHE A 53 5.20 -0.23 -0.86
N LYS A 54 5.20 0.98 -1.37
CA LYS A 54 4.80 2.17 -0.63
C LYS A 54 3.31 2.39 -0.77
N LEU A 55 2.64 2.72 0.33
CA LEU A 55 1.24 3.13 0.26
C LEU A 55 1.13 4.49 -0.43
N ASN A 56 0.03 4.71 -1.13
CA ASN A 56 -0.31 5.94 -1.80
C ASN A 56 -1.80 6.25 -1.66
N LYS A 57 -2.27 7.37 -2.20
CA LYS A 57 -3.67 7.79 -2.18
C LYS A 57 -4.66 6.72 -2.66
N CYS A 58 -4.23 5.85 -3.58
CA CYS A 58 -5.06 4.84 -4.22
C CYS A 58 -5.05 3.49 -3.50
N SER A 59 -4.22 3.34 -2.45
CA SER A 59 -3.97 2.04 -1.81
C SER A 59 -5.23 1.39 -1.20
N GLY A 60 -6.27 2.18 -0.90
CA GLY A 60 -7.55 1.64 -0.43
C GLY A 60 -8.21 0.68 -1.42
N TYR A 61 -8.02 0.86 -2.73
CA TYR A 61 -8.49 -0.10 -3.74
C TYR A 61 -7.86 -1.49 -3.60
N LEU A 62 -6.65 -1.58 -3.08
CA LEU A 62 -5.97 -2.87 -2.87
C LEU A 62 -6.68 -3.70 -1.79
N ALA A 63 -7.21 -3.03 -0.77
CA ALA A 63 -7.91 -3.69 0.34
C ALA A 63 -9.21 -4.39 -0.07
N GLN A 64 -9.81 -4.03 -1.23
CA GLN A 64 -11.02 -4.66 -1.73
C GLN A 64 -10.78 -6.05 -2.32
N SER A 65 -9.62 -6.27 -2.90
CA SER A 65 -9.31 -7.50 -3.64
C SER A 65 -8.53 -8.52 -2.82
N LYS A 66 -7.88 -8.11 -1.74
CA LYS A 66 -7.01 -8.97 -0.93
C LYS A 66 -6.97 -8.52 0.53
N ASN A 67 -6.82 -9.48 1.44
CA ASN A 67 -6.63 -9.21 2.85
C ASN A 67 -5.17 -8.83 3.13
N TYR A 68 -4.98 -7.69 3.76
CA TYR A 68 -3.69 -7.21 4.23
C TYR A 68 -3.63 -7.26 5.76
N SER A 69 -2.51 -7.71 6.30
CA SER A 69 -2.22 -7.65 7.73
C SER A 69 -0.89 -6.92 7.93
N PRO A 70 -0.87 -5.81 8.67
CA PRO A 70 -2.02 -5.03 9.12
C PRO A 70 -2.86 -4.48 7.96
N SER A 71 -4.14 -4.19 8.21
CA SER A 71 -5.07 -3.68 7.21
C SER A 71 -4.57 -2.38 6.55
N ILE A 72 -4.91 -2.19 5.29
CA ILE A 72 -4.69 -0.93 4.57
C ILE A 72 -5.93 -0.05 4.79
N SER A 73 -5.73 1.24 5.04
CA SER A 73 -6.84 2.20 5.13
C SER A 73 -7.63 2.23 3.83
N GLY A 74 -8.96 2.17 3.94
CA GLY A 74 -9.89 2.25 2.82
C GLY A 74 -10.11 3.65 2.26
N PHE A 75 -9.13 4.55 2.37
CA PHE A 75 -9.22 5.92 1.89
C PHE A 75 -8.61 6.05 0.50
N CYS A 76 -9.39 6.56 -0.47
CA CYS A 76 -8.93 6.94 -1.80
C CYS A 76 -9.59 8.26 -2.20
N PRO A 77 -9.07 9.00 -3.21
CA PRO A 77 -9.85 10.05 -3.86
C PRO A 77 -11.18 9.47 -4.37
N HIS A 78 -12.25 10.23 -4.24
CA HIS A 78 -13.54 9.79 -4.74
C HIS A 78 -13.61 10.00 -6.25
N ILE A 79 -14.19 9.04 -6.98
CA ILE A 79 -14.28 9.13 -8.43
C ILE A 79 -15.13 10.31 -8.89
N SER A 80 -16.12 10.73 -8.09
CA SER A 80 -16.95 11.89 -8.40
C SER A 80 -16.23 13.23 -8.24
N ASP A 81 -15.06 13.26 -7.59
CA ASP A 81 -14.26 14.48 -7.43
C ASP A 81 -13.44 14.83 -8.69
N LEU A 82 -13.41 13.94 -9.70
CA LEU A 82 -12.69 14.18 -10.93
C LEU A 82 -13.36 15.27 -11.76
N PRO A 83 -12.59 16.22 -12.34
CA PRO A 83 -13.14 17.36 -13.09
C PRO A 83 -14.03 16.97 -14.28
N GLU A 84 -13.74 15.82 -14.89
CA GLU A 84 -14.44 15.27 -16.05
C GLU A 84 -15.88 14.86 -15.75
N VAL A 85 -16.22 14.62 -14.49
CA VAL A 85 -17.58 14.28 -14.03
C VAL A 85 -18.59 15.32 -14.48
N ARG A 86 -18.23 16.61 -14.48
CA ARG A 86 -19.07 17.72 -14.95
C ARG A 86 -19.55 17.61 -16.38
N ASN A 87 -18.93 16.74 -17.18
CA ASN A 87 -19.29 16.47 -18.57
C ASN A 87 -20.22 15.27 -18.72
N LEU A 88 -20.61 14.62 -17.63
CA LEU A 88 -21.48 13.45 -17.61
C LEU A 88 -22.95 13.86 -17.43
N SER A 89 -23.86 12.91 -17.54
CA SER A 89 -25.26 13.14 -17.23
C SER A 89 -25.49 13.25 -15.72
N GLU A 90 -26.48 14.04 -15.30
CA GLU A 90 -26.91 14.19 -13.90
C GLU A 90 -27.14 12.81 -13.22
N LYS A 91 -27.70 11.86 -13.99
CA LYS A 91 -27.89 10.49 -13.49
C LYS A 91 -26.56 9.78 -13.23
N CYS A 92 -25.55 10.03 -14.06
CA CYS A 92 -24.22 9.50 -13.85
C CYS A 92 -23.55 10.14 -12.62
N GLU A 93 -23.61 11.45 -12.49
CA GLU A 93 -23.07 12.17 -11.33
C GLU A 93 -23.66 11.64 -10.03
N THR A 94 -25.00 11.54 -9.97
CA THR A 94 -25.72 10.98 -8.80
C THR A 94 -25.27 9.54 -8.50
N TYR A 95 -25.07 8.71 -9.53
CA TYR A 95 -24.58 7.36 -9.34
C TYR A 95 -23.15 7.33 -8.78
N LEU A 96 -22.24 8.13 -9.34
CA LEU A 96 -20.86 8.24 -8.87
C LEU A 96 -20.79 8.70 -7.41
N ASP A 97 -21.57 9.72 -7.03
CA ASP A 97 -21.65 10.23 -5.65
C ASP A 97 -22.15 9.17 -4.65
N SER A 98 -22.97 8.22 -5.11
CA SER A 98 -23.49 7.14 -4.28
C SER A 98 -22.50 6.01 -4.02
N LEU A 99 -21.38 5.96 -4.76
CA LEU A 99 -20.39 4.89 -4.62
C LEU A 99 -19.59 5.04 -3.32
N PRO A 100 -19.30 3.96 -2.62
CA PRO A 100 -18.35 4.00 -1.51
C PRO A 100 -16.94 4.32 -2.01
N TYR A 101 -16.14 4.96 -1.17
CA TYR A 101 -14.72 5.20 -1.45
C TYR A 101 -13.98 3.93 -1.85
N CYS A 102 -13.01 4.04 -2.74
CA CYS A 102 -12.17 2.95 -3.22
C CYS A 102 -12.94 1.80 -3.87
N THR A 103 -14.15 2.00 -4.34
CA THR A 103 -14.98 0.95 -4.93
C THR A 103 -14.79 0.89 -6.45
N THR A 104 -14.59 -0.33 -6.96
CA THR A 104 -14.68 -0.63 -8.39
C THR A 104 -16.06 -1.25 -8.63
N PRO A 105 -17.06 -0.48 -9.12
CA PRO A 105 -18.41 -0.98 -9.25
C PRO A 105 -18.55 -2.00 -10.37
N ILE A 106 -19.40 -2.98 -10.19
CA ILE A 106 -19.82 -3.90 -11.25
C ILE A 106 -20.95 -3.23 -12.02
N ILE A 107 -20.67 -2.89 -13.28
CA ILE A 107 -21.65 -2.27 -14.16
C ILE A 107 -22.46 -3.37 -14.83
N ASN A 108 -23.79 -3.30 -14.71
CA ASN A 108 -24.72 -4.18 -15.39
C ASN A 108 -25.94 -3.39 -15.87
N PHE A 109 -26.84 -4.03 -16.62
CA PHE A 109 -28.04 -3.38 -17.14
C PHE A 109 -28.97 -2.79 -16.05
N GLN A 110 -28.88 -3.26 -14.82
CA GLN A 110 -29.70 -2.79 -13.70
C GLN A 110 -29.22 -1.44 -13.14
N THR A 111 -27.96 -1.04 -13.38
CA THR A 111 -27.44 0.27 -12.93
C THR A 111 -28.13 1.42 -13.66
N GLY A 112 -28.63 1.18 -14.86
CA GLY A 112 -29.38 2.15 -15.66
C GLY A 112 -28.59 3.41 -16.04
N ILE A 113 -27.25 3.36 -15.98
CA ILE A 113 -26.35 4.43 -16.43
C ILE A 113 -26.12 4.33 -17.93
N ASP A 114 -25.76 5.43 -18.58
CA ASP A 114 -25.46 5.47 -20.01
C ASP A 114 -24.05 4.93 -20.31
N ASN A 115 -23.77 4.70 -21.61
CA ASN A 115 -22.47 4.17 -22.04
C ASN A 115 -21.32 5.11 -21.72
N LYS A 116 -21.53 6.42 -21.73
CA LYS A 116 -20.49 7.41 -21.40
C LYS A 116 -20.09 7.31 -19.92
N CYS A 117 -21.09 7.14 -19.05
CA CYS A 117 -20.86 6.88 -17.64
C CYS A 117 -20.14 5.55 -17.39
N ALA A 118 -20.53 4.50 -18.11
CA ALA A 118 -19.88 3.19 -18.00
C ALA A 118 -18.41 3.26 -18.42
N SER A 119 -18.10 3.95 -19.53
CA SER A 119 -16.73 4.16 -19.98
C SER A 119 -15.91 4.96 -18.98
N PHE A 120 -16.46 6.05 -18.43
CA PHE A 120 -15.81 6.84 -17.40
C PHE A 120 -15.44 6.00 -16.17
N ILE A 121 -16.36 5.18 -15.69
CA ILE A 121 -16.09 4.28 -14.55
C ILE A 121 -14.98 3.27 -14.90
N ALA A 122 -15.00 2.69 -16.09
CA ALA A 122 -13.98 1.73 -16.53
C ALA A 122 -12.57 2.38 -16.62
N GLU A 123 -12.51 3.67 -16.96
CA GLU A 123 -11.26 4.42 -17.09
C GLU A 123 -10.70 4.90 -15.75
N HIS A 124 -11.55 5.21 -14.77
CA HIS A 124 -11.18 5.90 -13.54
C HIS A 124 -11.37 5.09 -12.26
N ALA A 125 -12.17 4.02 -12.25
CA ALA A 125 -12.38 3.20 -11.07
C ALA A 125 -11.39 2.04 -10.97
N GLY A 126 -10.70 1.95 -9.82
CA GLY A 126 -9.75 0.89 -9.53
C GLY A 126 -8.32 1.38 -9.29
N TYR A 127 -7.47 0.50 -8.75
CA TYR A 127 -6.12 0.89 -8.35
C TYR A 127 -5.26 1.46 -9.49
N PRO A 128 -5.14 0.81 -10.66
CA PRO A 128 -4.32 1.33 -11.75
C PRO A 128 -4.83 2.65 -12.31
N ALA A 129 -6.14 2.80 -12.44
CA ALA A 129 -6.80 4.00 -12.93
C ALA A 129 -6.55 5.18 -11.96
N CYS A 130 -6.84 5.00 -10.69
CA CYS A 130 -6.58 5.99 -9.65
C CYS A 130 -5.09 6.40 -9.61
N VAL A 131 -4.15 5.45 -9.73
CA VAL A 131 -2.72 5.77 -9.81
C VAL A 131 -2.43 6.64 -11.03
N ASN A 132 -3.01 6.33 -12.18
CA ASN A 132 -2.79 7.13 -13.40
C ASN A 132 -3.30 8.57 -13.24
N ASP A 133 -4.46 8.75 -12.60
CA ASP A 133 -5.07 10.06 -12.39
C ASP A 133 -4.30 10.93 -11.39
N PHE A 134 -3.75 10.33 -10.32
CA PHE A 134 -3.23 11.07 -9.17
C PHE A 134 -1.71 10.95 -8.93
N LYS A 135 -0.97 10.15 -9.71
CA LYS A 135 0.49 9.91 -9.51
C LYS A 135 1.37 11.15 -9.52
N ASN A 136 0.89 12.24 -10.13
CA ASN A 136 1.62 13.51 -10.24
C ASN A 136 1.31 14.47 -9.08
N ASP A 137 0.41 14.10 -8.18
CA ASP A 137 0.08 14.93 -7.02
C ASP A 137 1.25 14.98 -6.04
N SER A 138 1.55 16.13 -5.50
CA SER A 138 2.64 16.32 -4.53
C SER A 138 2.47 15.50 -3.24
N ASN A 139 1.23 15.11 -2.93
CA ASN A 139 0.86 14.30 -1.77
C ASN A 139 0.36 12.89 -2.19
N PHE A 140 0.78 12.39 -3.36
CA PHE A 140 0.37 11.08 -3.85
C PHE A 140 0.87 9.97 -2.93
N ASP A 141 2.14 9.97 -2.59
CA ASP A 141 2.77 8.97 -1.74
C ASP A 141 2.41 9.15 -0.27
N ASN A 142 2.06 8.06 0.39
CA ASN A 142 1.94 8.00 1.84
C ASN A 142 3.34 7.88 2.50
N LYS A 143 3.40 8.14 3.80
CA LYS A 143 4.63 7.99 4.60
C LYS A 143 4.87 6.56 5.09
N GLU A 144 4.21 5.56 4.52
CA GLU A 144 4.27 4.18 4.98
C GLU A 144 4.65 3.21 3.86
N TRP A 145 5.67 2.42 4.15
CA TRP A 145 6.06 1.25 3.37
C TRP A 145 5.47 -0.02 3.96
N ARG A 146 5.01 -0.92 3.11
CA ARG A 146 4.62 -2.29 3.44
C ARG A 146 5.73 -3.23 3.01
N ILE A 147 6.36 -3.85 4.01
CA ILE A 147 7.48 -4.79 3.84
C ILE A 147 6.99 -6.17 4.22
N TYR A 148 7.23 -7.13 3.36
CA TYR A 148 6.83 -8.52 3.57
C TYR A 148 8.07 -9.41 3.54
N LEU A 149 8.22 -10.23 4.58
CA LEU A 149 9.38 -11.12 4.72
C LEU A 149 9.23 -12.42 3.93
N GLY A 150 8.03 -12.71 3.43
CA GLY A 150 7.76 -13.85 2.57
C GLY A 150 7.79 -15.21 3.28
N LEU A 151 7.65 -15.23 4.60
CA LEU A 151 7.74 -16.45 5.39
C LEU A 151 6.36 -17.12 5.51
N SER A 152 6.34 -18.44 5.53
CA SER A 152 5.12 -19.24 5.71
C SER A 152 4.75 -19.48 7.16
N GLN A 153 5.65 -19.16 8.09
CA GLN A 153 5.47 -19.31 9.53
C GLN A 153 5.73 -17.99 10.24
N GLU A 154 5.17 -17.83 11.44
CA GLU A 154 5.46 -16.67 12.27
C GLU A 154 6.94 -16.62 12.62
N PHE A 155 7.53 -15.45 12.44
CA PHE A 155 8.94 -15.21 12.71
C PHE A 155 9.18 -14.75 14.15
N TRP A 156 8.18 -14.12 14.75
CA TRP A 156 8.22 -13.60 16.10
C TRP A 156 7.26 -14.33 17.04
N ASP A 157 7.69 -14.55 18.29
CA ASP A 157 6.82 -15.07 19.35
C ASP A 157 5.96 -13.93 19.91
N ASN A 158 4.65 -14.18 20.05
CA ASN A 158 3.70 -13.18 20.53
C ASN A 158 3.79 -12.89 22.04
N ARG A 159 4.58 -13.65 22.80
CA ARG A 159 4.66 -13.54 24.25
C ARG A 159 6.00 -13.02 24.75
N HIS A 160 7.08 -13.54 24.19
CA HIS A 160 8.44 -13.23 24.62
C HIS A 160 9.36 -13.25 23.41
N GLU A 161 9.70 -12.08 22.89
CA GLU A 161 10.57 -11.96 21.73
C GLU A 161 11.74 -11.02 22.02
N ASN A 162 12.85 -11.26 21.33
CA ASN A 162 13.97 -10.34 21.21
C ASN A 162 14.20 -10.05 19.73
N VAL A 163 13.81 -8.86 19.33
CA VAL A 163 13.93 -8.40 17.94
C VAL A 163 15.22 -7.62 17.78
N LEU A 164 16.12 -8.11 16.95
CA LEU A 164 17.35 -7.42 16.57
C LEU A 164 17.24 -6.89 15.15
N LEU A 165 17.64 -5.65 14.95
CA LEU A 165 17.88 -5.06 13.64
C LEU A 165 19.39 -4.91 13.44
N LEU A 166 19.91 -5.57 12.42
CA LEU A 166 21.34 -5.59 12.11
C LEU A 166 21.61 -4.92 10.76
N SER A 167 22.81 -4.34 10.63
CA SER A 167 23.34 -3.87 9.35
C SER A 167 23.60 -5.06 8.40
N GLN A 168 23.92 -4.76 7.14
CA GLN A 168 24.35 -5.77 6.18
C GLN A 168 25.66 -6.46 6.61
N ALA A 169 26.49 -5.76 7.40
CA ALA A 169 27.72 -6.29 8.01
C ALA A 169 27.44 -7.07 9.32
N ARG A 170 26.16 -7.25 9.70
CA ARG A 170 25.69 -7.90 10.93
C ARG A 170 26.03 -7.13 12.21
N GLU A 171 26.27 -5.84 12.13
CA GLU A 171 26.42 -4.98 13.29
C GLU A 171 25.05 -4.60 13.86
N LEU A 172 24.93 -4.58 15.18
CA LEU A 172 23.68 -4.22 15.86
C LEU A 172 23.32 -2.75 15.62
N ILE A 173 22.14 -2.49 15.06
CA ILE A 173 21.58 -1.15 14.88
C ILE A 173 20.57 -0.83 15.98
N TRP A 174 19.73 -1.80 16.30
CA TRP A 174 18.65 -1.64 17.27
C TRP A 174 18.20 -2.99 17.84
N GLU A 175 17.73 -2.97 19.08
CA GLU A 175 17.22 -4.13 19.81
C GLU A 175 15.99 -3.75 20.62
N SER A 176 15.02 -4.66 20.69
CA SER A 176 13.87 -4.55 21.57
C SER A 176 13.41 -5.93 22.03
N SER A 177 13.01 -6.01 23.29
CA SER A 177 12.44 -7.23 23.89
C SER A 177 11.05 -6.91 24.48
N TYR A 178 10.14 -7.88 24.43
CA TYR A 178 8.81 -7.83 25.05
C TYR A 178 8.34 -9.18 25.55
#